data_fcee5795ec95cb32731a9f7bc1bdb664
#
_entry.id   fcee5795ec95cb32731a9f7bc1bdb664
#
_cell.length_a   1.000
_cell.length_b   1.000
_cell.length_c   1.000
_cell.angle_alpha   90.00
_cell.angle_beta   90.00
_cell.angle_gamma   90.00
#
_symmetry.space_group_name_H-M   'P 1'
#
loop_
_entity.id
_entity.type
_entity.pdbx_description
1 polymer ?
#
loop_
_entity_poly.entity_id
_entity_poly.type
_entity_poly.pdbx_seq_one_letter_code
_entity_poly.pdbx_strand_id
1 'polypeptide(L)'
;FNTIGIDLVAMCVNDLIVQGAKPLFFLDYLAVGKLDLKKSKKILSGIIKGCSLSGCSLIGGETAEMPGIYSKDNFDLAGFSVGIVSRKKILSKKNVRINDIVLAIPSNGIHSNGYSLVRAIIKKHQISKKIKKDLLAPTKIYSREVLKLVEKNLINAAAHITGGGLVENLLRSIPEELSLQIDLSKIKIKKIFKWLKKKKISDEEMMRTFNCGVGFCLIIPPKNLEKIRKVFPKK
;
A
#
# COMPACT_ATOMS: atom_id res chain seq x y z
N PHE A 1 12.51 -11.53 -6.65
CA PHE A 1 11.37 -11.33 -7.59
C PHE A 1 10.02 -11.72 -6.98
N ASN A 2 9.96 -12.72 -6.07
CA ASN A 2 8.68 -13.17 -5.49
C ASN A 2 7.96 -12.14 -4.60
N THR A 3 8.62 -11.09 -4.13
CA THR A 3 7.96 -10.02 -3.35
C THR A 3 7.28 -8.98 -4.23
N ILE A 4 7.78 -8.73 -5.45
CA ILE A 4 7.22 -7.70 -6.34
C ILE A 4 5.80 -8.05 -6.80
N GLY A 5 5.48 -9.35 -6.97
CA GLY A 5 4.12 -9.79 -7.25
C GLY A 5 3.15 -9.50 -6.10
N ILE A 6 3.63 -9.59 -4.84
CA ILE A 6 2.83 -9.19 -3.69
C ILE A 6 2.60 -7.67 -3.69
N ASP A 7 3.62 -6.88 -4.04
CA ASP A 7 3.51 -5.42 -4.16
C ASP A 7 2.46 -5.04 -5.21
N LEU A 8 2.50 -5.68 -6.38
CA LEU A 8 1.53 -5.44 -7.45
C LEU A 8 0.09 -5.63 -6.96
N VAL A 9 -0.19 -6.80 -6.37
CA VAL A 9 -1.54 -7.11 -5.86
C VAL A 9 -1.93 -6.16 -4.74
N ALA A 10 -1.01 -5.86 -3.82
CA ALA A 10 -1.28 -4.97 -2.70
C ALA A 10 -1.67 -3.56 -3.15
N MET A 11 -0.97 -3.01 -4.17
CA MET A 11 -1.29 -1.68 -4.70
C MET A 11 -2.71 -1.63 -5.26
N CYS A 12 -3.12 -2.64 -6.03
CA CYS A 12 -4.47 -2.69 -6.60
C CYS A 12 -5.55 -2.95 -5.56
N VAL A 13 -5.38 -3.96 -4.69
CA VAL A 13 -6.45 -4.36 -3.76
C VAL A 13 -6.61 -3.40 -2.58
N ASN A 14 -5.54 -2.75 -2.14
CA ASN A 14 -5.65 -1.73 -1.10
C ASN A 14 -6.48 -0.53 -1.57
N ASP A 15 -6.42 -0.16 -2.86
CA ASP A 15 -7.23 0.91 -3.43
C ASP A 15 -8.71 0.52 -3.53
N LEU A 16 -9.02 -0.77 -3.77
CA LEU A 16 -10.41 -1.26 -3.68
C LEU A 16 -10.97 -1.15 -2.27
N ILE A 17 -10.20 -1.57 -1.27
CA ILE A 17 -10.68 -1.56 0.12
C ILE A 17 -10.77 -0.17 0.74
N VAL A 18 -10.12 0.85 0.17
CA VAL A 18 -10.33 2.27 0.53
C VAL A 18 -11.81 2.65 0.39
N GLN A 19 -12.50 2.09 -0.60
CA GLN A 19 -13.92 2.29 -0.81
C GLN A 19 -14.80 1.24 -0.10
N GLY A 20 -14.19 0.32 0.65
CA GLY A 20 -14.89 -0.79 1.30
C GLY A 20 -15.23 -1.95 0.35
N ALA A 21 -14.70 -1.96 -0.87
CA ALA A 21 -14.98 -3.00 -1.85
C ALA A 21 -14.19 -4.29 -1.53
N LYS A 22 -14.90 -5.43 -1.53
CA LYS A 22 -14.30 -6.76 -1.41
C LYS A 22 -13.67 -7.12 -2.76
N PRO A 23 -12.34 -7.36 -2.83
CA PRO A 23 -11.71 -7.86 -4.05
C PRO A 23 -12.29 -9.22 -4.46
N LEU A 24 -12.63 -9.37 -5.74
CA LEU A 24 -13.17 -10.61 -6.31
C LEU A 24 -12.11 -11.34 -7.11
N PHE A 25 -11.52 -10.65 -8.08
CA PHE A 25 -10.52 -11.24 -8.95
C PHE A 25 -9.44 -10.23 -9.37
N PHE A 26 -8.36 -10.79 -9.85
CA PHE A 26 -7.15 -10.10 -10.29
C PHE A 26 -6.71 -10.63 -11.65
N LEU A 27 -6.19 -9.74 -12.48
CA LEU A 27 -5.49 -10.04 -13.73
C LEU A 27 -4.14 -9.36 -13.72
N ASP A 28 -3.12 -10.01 -14.25
CA ASP A 28 -1.78 -9.42 -14.37
C ASP A 28 -1.34 -9.29 -15.84
N TYR A 29 -0.41 -8.38 -16.05
CA TYR A 29 0.29 -8.22 -17.31
C TYR A 29 1.78 -8.15 -17.04
N LEU A 30 2.55 -9.08 -17.60
CA LEU A 30 4.00 -9.12 -17.51
C LEU A 30 4.61 -8.87 -18.88
N ALA A 31 5.22 -7.71 -19.11
CA ALA A 31 5.99 -7.41 -20.31
C ALA A 31 7.49 -7.53 -20.03
N VAL A 32 8.21 -8.21 -20.91
CA VAL A 32 9.65 -8.50 -20.76
C VAL A 32 10.41 -8.22 -22.04
N GLY A 33 11.68 -7.83 -21.95
CA GLY A 33 12.57 -7.73 -23.11
C GLY A 33 13.00 -9.10 -23.64
N LYS A 34 13.21 -10.07 -22.73
CA LYS A 34 13.42 -11.50 -23.04
C LYS A 34 12.81 -12.36 -21.95
N LEU A 35 12.09 -13.39 -22.35
CA LEU A 35 11.43 -14.29 -21.40
C LEU A 35 12.46 -15.15 -20.65
N ASP A 36 12.44 -15.05 -19.32
CA ASP A 36 13.15 -15.92 -18.38
C ASP A 36 12.11 -16.65 -17.52
N LEU A 37 11.93 -17.94 -17.80
CA LEU A 37 10.92 -18.77 -17.12
C LEU A 37 11.13 -18.84 -15.60
N LYS A 38 12.38 -18.86 -15.12
CA LYS A 38 12.68 -18.91 -13.67
C LYS A 38 12.30 -17.60 -12.97
N LYS A 39 12.56 -16.47 -13.63
CA LYS A 39 12.23 -15.12 -13.14
C LYS A 39 10.71 -14.91 -13.15
N SER A 40 10.05 -15.23 -14.27
CA SER A 40 8.60 -15.11 -14.43
C SER A 40 7.84 -15.99 -13.44
N LYS A 41 8.26 -17.25 -13.23
CA LYS A 41 7.68 -18.13 -12.20
C LYS A 41 7.75 -17.53 -10.80
N LYS A 42 8.85 -16.85 -10.43
CA LYS A 42 8.97 -16.18 -9.13
C LYS A 42 8.01 -14.99 -9.02
N ILE A 43 7.87 -14.20 -10.09
CA ILE A 43 6.95 -13.05 -10.12
C ILE A 43 5.51 -13.55 -9.96
N LEU A 44 5.08 -14.51 -10.78
CA LEU A 44 3.75 -15.11 -10.71
C LEU A 44 3.46 -15.76 -9.34
N SER A 45 4.45 -16.45 -8.75
CA SER A 45 4.29 -16.98 -7.38
C SER A 45 4.03 -15.87 -6.36
N GLY A 46 4.62 -14.69 -6.54
CA GLY A 46 4.35 -13.51 -5.72
C GLY A 46 2.93 -12.98 -5.92
N ILE A 47 2.45 -12.93 -7.16
CA ILE A 47 1.07 -12.51 -7.49
C ILE A 47 0.05 -13.48 -6.87
N ILE A 48 0.22 -14.79 -7.07
CA ILE A 48 -0.62 -15.82 -6.46
C ILE A 48 -0.67 -15.65 -4.93
N LYS A 49 0.50 -15.43 -4.30
CA LYS A 49 0.57 -15.18 -2.86
C LYS A 49 -0.18 -13.91 -2.45
N GLY A 50 -0.04 -12.83 -3.20
CA GLY A 50 -0.76 -11.58 -2.97
C GLY A 50 -2.28 -11.76 -3.07
N CYS A 51 -2.76 -12.46 -4.10
CA CYS A 51 -4.17 -12.81 -4.28
C CYS A 51 -4.70 -13.65 -3.11
N SER A 52 -3.96 -14.67 -2.68
CA SER A 52 -4.31 -15.48 -1.51
C SER A 52 -4.41 -14.64 -0.22
N LEU A 53 -3.47 -13.70 0.00
CA LEU A 53 -3.48 -12.81 1.16
C LEU A 53 -4.66 -11.83 1.13
N SER A 54 -5.06 -11.35 -0.05
CA SER A 54 -6.16 -10.41 -0.22
C SER A 54 -7.54 -11.08 -0.27
N GLY A 55 -7.58 -12.39 -0.48
CA GLY A 55 -8.84 -13.13 -0.61
C GLY A 55 -9.51 -12.94 -1.99
N CYS A 56 -8.73 -12.67 -3.04
CA CYS A 56 -9.21 -12.62 -4.42
C CYS A 56 -8.61 -13.75 -5.27
N SER A 57 -9.24 -14.04 -6.41
CA SER A 57 -8.80 -15.07 -7.35
C SER A 57 -7.95 -14.47 -8.47
N LEU A 58 -6.80 -15.05 -8.76
CA LEU A 58 -6.09 -14.77 -10.02
C LEU A 58 -6.81 -15.56 -11.12
N ILE A 59 -7.47 -14.86 -12.04
CA ILE A 59 -8.32 -15.50 -13.06
C ILE A 59 -7.70 -15.52 -14.45
N GLY A 60 -6.60 -14.80 -14.65
CA GLY A 60 -5.91 -14.72 -15.93
C GLY A 60 -4.87 -13.62 -15.93
N GLY A 61 -4.34 -13.37 -17.09
CA GLY A 61 -3.33 -12.36 -17.35
C GLY A 61 -2.70 -12.58 -18.72
N GLU A 62 -1.65 -11.81 -19.00
CA GLU A 62 -0.89 -11.92 -20.24
C GLU A 62 0.60 -11.78 -19.97
N THR A 63 1.41 -12.51 -20.73
CA THR A 63 2.86 -12.35 -20.75
C THR A 63 3.32 -12.05 -22.16
N ALA A 64 3.92 -10.86 -22.36
CA ALA A 64 4.41 -10.42 -23.65
C ALA A 64 5.93 -10.32 -23.68
N GLU A 65 6.57 -10.95 -24.64
CA GLU A 65 7.97 -10.71 -24.98
C GLU A 65 8.05 -9.59 -26.02
N MET A 66 8.69 -8.47 -25.66
CA MET A 66 8.70 -7.23 -26.44
C MET A 66 10.14 -6.74 -26.67
N PRO A 67 10.94 -7.45 -27.49
CA PRO A 67 12.30 -7.04 -27.82
C PRO A 67 12.28 -5.70 -28.57
N GLY A 68 13.20 -4.80 -28.20
CA GLY A 68 13.25 -3.45 -28.78
C GLY A 68 12.47 -2.41 -27.99
N ILE A 69 11.41 -2.78 -27.25
CA ILE A 69 10.71 -1.89 -26.30
C ILE A 69 11.37 -2.00 -24.93
N TYR A 70 11.57 -3.19 -24.44
CA TYR A 70 12.30 -3.44 -23.19
C TYR A 70 13.69 -4.01 -23.47
N SER A 71 14.71 -3.57 -22.75
CA SER A 71 16.02 -4.23 -22.77
C SER A 71 15.91 -5.65 -22.19
N LYS A 72 16.86 -6.52 -22.57
CA LYS A 72 16.83 -7.96 -22.24
C LYS A 72 16.51 -8.29 -20.77
N ASP A 73 17.00 -7.49 -19.82
CA ASP A 73 16.86 -7.75 -18.39
C ASP A 73 15.73 -6.95 -17.74
N ASN A 74 15.12 -6.05 -18.49
CA ASN A 74 14.03 -5.22 -17.99
C ASN A 74 12.68 -5.93 -18.17
N PHE A 75 11.78 -5.61 -17.27
CA PHE A 75 10.38 -6.04 -17.34
C PHE A 75 9.49 -4.95 -16.76
N ASP A 76 8.26 -4.96 -17.16
CA ASP A 76 7.18 -4.16 -16.60
C ASP A 76 6.07 -5.09 -16.10
N LEU A 77 5.37 -4.64 -15.06
CA LEU A 77 4.36 -5.43 -14.37
C LEU A 77 3.17 -4.55 -14.04
N ALA A 78 2.04 -4.84 -14.64
CA ALA A 78 0.78 -4.18 -14.38
C ALA A 78 -0.27 -5.15 -13.80
N GLY A 79 -1.25 -4.63 -13.08
CA GLY A 79 -2.31 -5.42 -12.48
C GLY A 79 -3.65 -4.71 -12.51
N PHE A 80 -4.72 -5.51 -12.61
CA PHE A 80 -6.10 -5.05 -12.53
C PHE A 80 -6.83 -5.87 -11.50
N SER A 81 -7.58 -5.20 -10.65
CA SER A 81 -8.41 -5.84 -9.65
C SER A 81 -9.83 -5.32 -9.72
N VAL A 82 -10.80 -6.22 -9.61
CA VAL A 82 -12.22 -5.87 -9.56
C VAL A 82 -12.76 -6.29 -8.20
N GLY A 83 -13.52 -5.39 -7.59
CA GLY A 83 -14.17 -5.61 -6.30
C GLY A 83 -15.62 -5.20 -6.32
N ILE A 84 -16.37 -5.63 -5.30
CA ILE A 84 -17.77 -5.30 -5.13
C ILE A 84 -18.04 -4.74 -3.74
N VAL A 85 -18.90 -3.73 -3.67
CA VAL A 85 -19.38 -3.15 -2.42
C VAL A 85 -20.86 -2.79 -2.56
N SER A 86 -21.65 -3.02 -1.51
CA SER A 86 -23.03 -2.52 -1.46
C SER A 86 -23.02 -0.99 -1.39
N ARG A 87 -23.91 -0.31 -2.13
CA ARG A 87 -24.05 1.16 -2.10
C ARG A 87 -24.18 1.73 -0.68
N LYS A 88 -24.83 1.00 0.23
CA LYS A 88 -25.00 1.40 1.64
C LYS A 88 -23.73 1.28 2.48
N LYS A 89 -22.69 0.55 1.99
CA LYS A 89 -21.43 0.29 2.71
C LYS A 89 -20.21 0.98 2.07
N ILE A 90 -20.42 1.78 1.05
CA ILE A 90 -19.33 2.53 0.41
C ILE A 90 -18.70 3.48 1.43
N LEU A 91 -17.39 3.31 1.66
CA LEU A 91 -16.61 4.27 2.41
C LEU A 91 -16.39 5.52 1.57
N SER A 92 -16.65 6.68 2.14
CA SER A 92 -16.57 7.93 1.40
C SER A 92 -16.30 9.11 2.33
N LYS A 93 -15.64 10.14 1.82
CA LYS A 93 -15.46 11.42 2.52
C LYS A 93 -16.80 12.03 2.98
N LYS A 94 -17.90 11.77 2.29
CA LYS A 94 -19.24 12.23 2.67
C LYS A 94 -19.73 11.67 4.01
N ASN A 95 -19.15 10.56 4.48
CA ASN A 95 -19.53 9.92 5.76
C ASN A 95 -18.74 10.48 6.95
N VAL A 96 -17.66 11.24 6.68
CA VAL A 96 -16.79 11.81 7.72
C VAL A 96 -17.48 12.95 8.44
N ARG A 97 -17.29 13.02 9.76
CA ARG A 97 -17.89 14.03 10.64
C ARG A 97 -16.83 14.72 11.48
N ILE A 98 -17.16 15.89 11.99
CA ILE A 98 -16.33 16.60 13.00
C ILE A 98 -16.11 15.65 14.19
N ASN A 99 -14.90 15.66 14.73
CA ASN A 99 -14.41 14.79 15.82
C ASN A 99 -14.24 13.31 15.45
N ASP A 100 -14.35 12.92 14.17
CA ASP A 100 -13.92 11.58 13.76
C ASP A 100 -12.40 11.41 14.02
N ILE A 101 -12.01 10.19 14.37
CA ILE A 101 -10.63 9.86 14.71
C ILE A 101 -9.95 9.23 13.49
N VAL A 102 -8.75 9.71 13.19
CA VAL A 102 -7.87 9.07 12.20
C VAL A 102 -6.99 8.02 12.90
N LEU A 103 -7.17 6.76 12.55
CA LEU A 103 -6.33 5.65 13.02
C LEU A 103 -5.29 5.28 11.98
N ALA A 104 -4.01 5.43 12.32
CA ALA A 104 -2.89 5.03 11.49
C ALA A 104 -2.59 3.54 11.66
N ILE A 105 -2.56 2.80 10.55
CA ILE A 105 -2.19 1.38 10.52
C ILE A 105 -0.77 1.26 9.98
N PRO A 106 0.13 0.55 10.69
CA PRO A 106 1.54 0.46 10.30
C PRO A 106 1.78 -0.13 8.91
N SER A 107 2.75 0.45 8.19
CA SER A 107 3.31 -0.13 6.97
C SER A 107 4.33 -1.24 7.29
N ASN A 108 4.65 -2.10 6.30
CA ASN A 108 5.76 -3.06 6.43
C ASN A 108 7.12 -2.42 6.15
N GLY A 109 7.17 -1.37 5.34
CA GLY A 109 8.37 -0.69 4.88
C GLY A 109 7.98 0.52 4.05
N ILE A 110 8.79 0.85 3.05
CA ILE A 110 8.53 1.99 2.16
C ILE A 110 7.36 1.73 1.19
N HIS A 111 6.91 0.46 1.11
CA HIS A 111 5.93 0.01 0.14
C HIS A 111 6.40 0.28 -1.30
N SER A 112 5.52 0.51 -2.26
CA SER A 112 5.88 0.68 -3.68
C SER A 112 6.19 2.13 -4.08
N ASN A 113 6.42 3.03 -3.12
CA ASN A 113 6.62 4.46 -3.37
C ASN A 113 8.00 4.96 -2.96
N GLY A 114 8.49 6.01 -3.65
CA GLY A 114 9.77 6.65 -3.33
C GLY A 114 11.01 5.93 -3.85
N TYR A 115 10.89 4.91 -4.68
CA TYR A 115 12.05 4.14 -5.18
C TYR A 115 12.99 4.93 -6.08
N SER A 116 12.53 5.99 -6.76
CA SER A 116 13.41 6.86 -7.54
C SER A 116 14.44 7.55 -6.65
N LEU A 117 13.98 8.09 -5.52
CA LEU A 117 14.87 8.70 -4.51
C LEU A 117 15.77 7.63 -3.85
N VAL A 118 15.21 6.47 -3.49
CA VAL A 118 16.00 5.36 -2.94
C VAL A 118 17.10 4.93 -3.89
N ARG A 119 16.82 4.77 -5.18
CA ARG A 119 17.85 4.42 -6.19
C ARG A 119 18.93 5.47 -6.31
N ALA A 120 18.57 6.75 -6.27
CA ALA A 120 19.56 7.84 -6.28
C ALA A 120 20.50 7.79 -5.06
N ILE A 121 19.95 7.45 -3.89
CA ILE A 121 20.73 7.28 -2.64
C ILE A 121 21.68 6.07 -2.73
N ILE A 122 21.15 4.92 -3.18
CA ILE A 122 21.93 3.67 -3.26
C ILE A 122 23.09 3.79 -4.25
N LYS A 123 22.93 4.54 -5.35
CA LYS A 123 24.03 4.81 -6.29
C LYS A 123 25.24 5.51 -5.65
N LYS A 124 25.00 6.30 -4.59
CA LYS A 124 26.03 7.09 -3.89
C LYS A 124 26.52 6.44 -2.60
N HIS A 125 25.87 5.36 -2.12
CA HIS A 125 26.17 4.79 -0.82
C HIS A 125 26.09 3.26 -0.86
N GLN A 126 27.10 2.61 -0.31
CA GLN A 126 26.99 1.17 -0.05
C GLN A 126 25.92 0.90 1.01
N ILE A 127 25.12 -0.12 0.78
CA ILE A 127 24.05 -0.53 1.69
C ILE A 127 24.26 -1.94 2.23
N SER A 128 23.98 -2.15 3.51
CA SER A 128 24.05 -3.48 4.12
C SER A 128 22.95 -4.40 3.60
N LYS A 129 23.17 -5.72 3.69
CA LYS A 129 22.14 -6.75 3.37
C LYS A 129 20.83 -6.51 4.12
N LYS A 130 20.90 -6.03 5.36
CA LYS A 130 19.74 -5.70 6.19
C LYS A 130 18.94 -4.54 5.60
N ILE A 131 19.59 -3.43 5.25
CA ILE A 131 18.91 -2.28 4.61
C ILE A 131 18.28 -2.71 3.28
N LYS A 132 19.00 -3.50 2.46
CA LYS A 132 18.43 -4.03 1.21
C LYS A 132 17.17 -4.85 1.46
N LYS A 133 17.16 -5.72 2.48
CA LYS A 133 15.97 -6.50 2.86
C LYS A 133 14.82 -5.59 3.31
N ASP A 134 15.10 -4.57 4.13
CA ASP A 134 14.08 -3.65 4.64
C ASP A 134 13.49 -2.78 3.50
N LEU A 135 14.30 -2.37 2.52
CA LEU A 135 13.85 -1.66 1.32
C LEU A 135 12.94 -2.52 0.43
N LEU A 136 13.19 -3.83 0.36
CA LEU A 136 12.43 -4.78 -0.46
C LEU A 136 11.30 -5.48 0.33
N ALA A 137 10.96 -4.98 1.53
CA ALA A 137 9.82 -5.51 2.27
C ALA A 137 8.54 -5.26 1.48
N PRO A 138 7.73 -6.30 1.19
CA PRO A 138 6.57 -6.16 0.35
C PRO A 138 5.51 -5.25 0.99
N THR A 139 4.75 -4.57 0.15
CA THR A 139 3.60 -3.77 0.55
C THR A 139 2.61 -4.62 1.35
N LYS A 140 2.17 -4.11 2.49
CA LYS A 140 1.20 -4.81 3.32
C LYS A 140 -0.18 -4.77 2.68
N ILE A 141 -0.85 -5.91 2.66
CA ILE A 141 -2.26 -6.05 2.26
C ILE A 141 -3.12 -5.92 3.52
N TYR A 142 -4.13 -5.05 3.47
CA TYR A 142 -4.99 -4.70 4.61
C TYR A 142 -6.41 -5.26 4.49
N SER A 143 -6.71 -5.99 3.41
CA SER A 143 -8.08 -6.38 3.04
C SER A 143 -8.82 -7.15 4.14
N ARG A 144 -8.17 -8.13 4.77
CA ARG A 144 -8.82 -8.99 5.78
C ARG A 144 -9.33 -8.21 6.99
N GLU A 145 -8.50 -7.31 7.52
CA GLU A 145 -8.83 -6.53 8.71
C GLU A 145 -9.83 -5.43 8.37
N VAL A 146 -9.59 -4.69 7.27
CA VAL A 146 -10.44 -3.57 6.88
C VAL A 146 -11.84 -4.04 6.50
N LEU A 147 -11.97 -5.09 5.69
CA LEU A 147 -13.28 -5.59 5.27
C LEU A 147 -14.14 -6.08 6.44
N LYS A 148 -13.56 -6.71 7.46
CA LYS A 148 -14.26 -7.06 8.70
C LYS A 148 -14.87 -5.85 9.41
N LEU A 149 -14.19 -4.70 9.34
CA LEU A 149 -14.67 -3.45 9.94
C LEU A 149 -15.75 -2.80 9.07
N VAL A 150 -15.60 -2.87 7.75
CA VAL A 150 -16.63 -2.42 6.78
C VAL A 150 -17.93 -3.20 6.95
N GLU A 151 -17.85 -4.52 7.06
CA GLU A 151 -19.02 -5.38 7.29
C GLU A 151 -19.81 -4.99 8.54
N LYS A 152 -19.11 -4.55 9.58
CA LYS A 152 -19.68 -4.10 10.86
C LYS A 152 -20.08 -2.61 10.89
N ASN A 153 -19.92 -1.88 9.79
CA ASN A 153 -20.20 -0.45 9.67
C ASN A 153 -19.43 0.39 10.73
N LEU A 154 -18.15 0.07 10.95
CA LEU A 154 -17.31 0.73 11.97
C LEU A 154 -16.45 1.86 11.42
N ILE A 155 -16.37 2.03 10.10
CA ILE A 155 -15.48 2.97 9.39
C ILE A 155 -16.33 3.93 8.56
N ASN A 156 -15.99 5.23 8.57
CA ASN A 156 -16.62 6.25 7.73
C ASN A 156 -15.88 6.44 6.40
N ALA A 157 -14.55 6.51 6.44
CA ALA A 157 -13.68 6.63 5.28
C ALA A 157 -12.33 5.97 5.54
N ALA A 158 -11.53 5.78 4.51
CA ALA A 158 -10.20 5.22 4.59
C ALA A 158 -9.25 5.87 3.59
N ALA A 159 -7.94 5.76 3.83
CA ALA A 159 -6.89 6.20 2.92
C ALA A 159 -5.78 5.15 2.82
N HIS A 160 -5.38 4.80 1.60
CA HIS A 160 -4.17 4.05 1.32
C HIS A 160 -3.01 5.05 1.17
N ILE A 161 -1.96 4.91 1.97
CA ILE A 161 -0.85 5.86 1.98
C ILE A 161 0.18 5.46 0.92
N THR A 162 0.14 6.16 -0.20
CA THR A 162 0.95 5.93 -1.40
C THR A 162 1.77 7.19 -1.76
N GLY A 163 1.99 7.47 -3.03
CA GLY A 163 2.61 8.71 -3.49
C GLY A 163 1.86 9.94 -2.99
N GLY A 164 2.58 10.99 -2.59
CA GLY A 164 2.02 12.15 -1.88
C GLY A 164 2.05 12.01 -0.36
N GLY A 165 2.43 10.82 0.17
CA GLY A 165 2.62 10.59 1.59
C GLY A 165 1.34 10.67 2.42
N LEU A 166 1.52 10.88 3.73
CA LEU A 166 0.41 10.84 4.68
C LEU A 166 -0.60 11.96 4.47
N VAL A 167 -0.13 13.18 4.26
CA VAL A 167 -0.99 14.38 4.23
C VAL A 167 -1.90 14.38 3.01
N GLU A 168 -1.33 14.25 1.80
CA GLU A 168 -2.13 14.32 0.56
C GLU A 168 -3.18 13.21 0.47
N ASN A 169 -2.82 11.97 0.87
CA ASN A 169 -3.75 10.86 0.81
C ASN A 169 -4.88 10.98 1.84
N LEU A 170 -4.62 11.54 3.02
CA LEU A 170 -5.65 11.80 4.02
C LEU A 170 -6.59 12.94 3.59
N LEU A 171 -6.06 14.02 3.02
CA LEU A 171 -6.88 15.15 2.55
C LEU A 171 -7.90 14.72 1.48
N ARG A 172 -7.57 13.75 0.62
CA ARG A 172 -8.53 13.17 -0.35
C ARG A 172 -9.70 12.44 0.29
N SER A 173 -9.53 12.00 1.55
CA SER A 173 -10.49 11.15 2.28
C SER A 173 -11.38 11.91 3.24
N ILE A 174 -11.26 13.23 3.34
CA ILE A 174 -12.09 14.10 4.18
C ILE A 174 -12.81 15.16 3.34
N PRO A 175 -13.96 15.70 3.81
CA PRO A 175 -14.59 16.86 3.21
C PRO A 175 -13.68 18.09 3.22
N GLU A 176 -13.85 18.98 2.24
CA GLU A 176 -13.02 20.19 2.09
C GLU A 176 -13.19 21.19 3.24
N GLU A 177 -14.34 21.14 3.89
CA GLU A 177 -14.68 22.00 5.04
C GLU A 177 -14.01 21.56 6.35
N LEU A 178 -13.40 20.38 6.36
CA LEU A 178 -12.74 19.82 7.55
C LEU A 178 -11.22 19.90 7.42
N SER A 179 -10.56 20.01 8.56
CA SER A 179 -9.10 19.93 8.67
C SER A 179 -8.68 18.69 9.46
N LEU A 180 -7.41 18.32 9.33
CA LEU A 180 -6.79 17.19 10.03
C LEU A 180 -5.77 17.71 11.03
N GLN A 181 -5.82 17.18 12.25
CA GLN A 181 -4.74 17.29 13.21
C GLN A 181 -4.01 15.96 13.32
N ILE A 182 -2.74 15.93 12.95
CA ILE A 182 -1.91 14.73 12.98
C ILE A 182 -0.84 14.88 14.06
N ASP A 183 -0.89 14.00 15.06
CA ASP A 183 0.13 13.92 16.10
C ASP A 183 1.23 12.94 15.65
N LEU A 184 2.30 13.48 15.08
CA LEU A 184 3.44 12.72 14.57
C LEU A 184 4.17 11.94 15.68
N SER A 185 4.07 12.36 16.94
CA SER A 185 4.72 11.68 18.07
C SER A 185 4.16 10.29 18.32
N LYS A 186 2.91 10.05 17.92
CA LYS A 186 2.23 8.74 18.01
C LYS A 186 2.59 7.77 16.89
N ILE A 187 3.32 8.22 15.86
CA ILE A 187 3.72 7.38 14.74
C ILE A 187 5.04 6.66 15.05
N LYS A 188 5.00 5.34 15.13
CA LYS A 188 6.20 4.52 15.35
C LYS A 188 7.01 4.40 14.05
N ILE A 189 7.99 5.27 13.88
CA ILE A 189 8.84 5.32 12.69
C ILE A 189 9.76 4.09 12.64
N LYS A 190 9.71 3.31 11.56
CA LYS A 190 10.58 2.14 11.32
C LYS A 190 12.03 2.55 11.05
N LYS A 191 12.97 1.61 11.33
CA LYS A 191 14.42 1.81 11.15
C LYS A 191 14.79 2.26 9.74
N ILE A 192 14.08 1.78 8.71
CA ILE A 192 14.35 2.15 7.32
C ILE A 192 14.12 3.65 7.06
N PHE A 193 13.07 4.26 7.62
CA PHE A 193 12.84 5.69 7.47
C PHE A 193 13.87 6.53 8.23
N LYS A 194 14.30 6.07 9.43
CA LYS A 194 15.41 6.69 10.15
C LYS A 194 16.72 6.63 9.36
N TRP A 195 16.95 5.53 8.63
CA TRP A 195 18.11 5.39 7.75
C TRP A 195 18.03 6.35 6.56
N LEU A 196 16.87 6.48 5.92
CA LEU A 196 16.65 7.44 4.82
C LEU A 196 16.86 8.87 5.29
N LYS A 197 16.32 9.25 6.45
CA LYS A 197 16.49 10.60 7.04
C LYS A 197 17.98 10.95 7.25
N LYS A 198 18.81 9.99 7.65
CA LYS A 198 20.28 10.18 7.79
C LYS A 198 20.98 10.49 6.46
N LYS A 199 20.29 10.36 5.31
CA LYS A 199 20.80 10.70 3.97
C LYS A 199 20.51 12.15 3.55
N LYS A 200 20.30 13.03 4.52
CA LYS A 200 20.03 14.47 4.35
C LYS A 200 18.75 14.80 3.57
N ILE A 201 17.76 13.92 3.61
CA ILE A 201 16.44 14.20 3.07
C ILE A 201 15.71 15.13 4.07
N SER A 202 15.08 16.21 3.61
CA SER A 202 14.29 17.10 4.46
C SER A 202 13.08 16.39 5.07
N ASP A 203 12.50 16.89 6.17
CA ASP A 203 11.29 16.31 6.75
C ASP A 203 10.12 16.43 5.80
N GLU A 204 10.01 17.54 5.09
CA GLU A 204 9.00 17.79 4.08
C GLU A 204 9.05 16.73 2.95
N GLU A 205 10.24 16.50 2.37
CA GLU A 205 10.42 15.51 1.34
C GLU A 205 10.17 14.09 1.86
N MET A 206 10.56 13.78 3.10
CA MET A 206 10.24 12.48 3.73
C MET A 206 8.73 12.27 3.82
N MET A 207 7.99 13.29 4.24
CA MET A 207 6.53 13.20 4.41
C MET A 207 5.76 13.19 3.09
N ARG A 208 6.32 13.81 2.04
CA ARG A 208 5.74 13.84 0.69
C ARG A 208 6.00 12.56 -0.09
N THR A 209 7.21 11.99 0.06
CA THR A 209 7.65 10.85 -0.77
C THR A 209 7.35 9.51 -0.12
N PHE A 210 7.41 9.42 1.21
CA PHE A 210 7.29 8.16 1.93
C PHE A 210 6.08 8.11 2.87
N ASN A 211 5.64 6.89 3.14
CA ASN A 211 4.58 6.65 4.11
C ASN A 211 5.01 6.85 5.58
N CYS A 212 6.30 7.06 5.85
CA CYS A 212 6.92 7.29 7.16
C CYS A 212 6.51 6.29 8.27
N GLY A 213 6.04 5.10 7.90
CA GLY A 213 5.61 4.04 8.83
C GLY A 213 4.10 3.80 8.87
N VAL A 214 3.32 4.61 8.19
CA VAL A 214 1.85 4.49 8.10
C VAL A 214 1.47 4.04 6.69
N GLY A 215 0.91 2.84 6.53
CA GLY A 215 0.56 2.34 5.20
C GLY A 215 -0.91 2.47 4.86
N PHE A 216 -1.77 2.61 5.86
CA PHE A 216 -3.21 2.74 5.69
C PHE A 216 -3.80 3.55 6.84
N CYS A 217 -4.84 4.33 6.59
CA CYS A 217 -5.56 5.07 7.61
C CYS A 217 -7.05 4.74 7.56
N LEU A 218 -7.67 4.71 8.75
CA LEU A 218 -9.13 4.58 8.91
C LEU A 218 -9.65 5.86 9.56
N ILE A 219 -10.74 6.41 9.05
CA ILE A 219 -11.47 7.52 9.64
C ILE A 219 -12.74 6.97 10.27
N ILE A 220 -12.88 7.13 11.57
CA ILE A 220 -13.86 6.40 12.37
C ILE A 220 -14.59 7.30 13.38
N PRO A 221 -15.85 7.01 13.70
CA PRO A 221 -16.52 7.63 14.85
C PRO A 221 -15.80 7.27 16.17
N PRO A 222 -15.64 8.19 17.13
CA PRO A 222 -14.93 7.93 18.40
C PRO A 222 -15.46 6.70 19.16
N LYS A 223 -16.77 6.49 19.16
CA LYS A 223 -17.44 5.34 19.80
C LYS A 223 -16.98 3.97 19.30
N ASN A 224 -16.38 3.90 18.11
CA ASN A 224 -15.93 2.66 17.48
C ASN A 224 -14.45 2.32 17.81
N LEU A 225 -13.71 3.24 18.44
CA LEU A 225 -12.27 3.12 18.66
C LEU A 225 -11.88 1.79 19.34
N GLU A 226 -12.52 1.47 20.46
CA GLU A 226 -12.17 0.26 21.22
C GLU A 226 -12.55 -1.03 20.50
N LYS A 227 -13.65 -1.02 19.71
CA LYS A 227 -14.03 -2.17 18.89
C LYS A 227 -13.01 -2.43 17.78
N ILE A 228 -12.50 -1.36 17.17
CA ILE A 228 -11.53 -1.44 16.06
C ILE A 228 -10.16 -1.86 16.58
N ARG A 229 -9.71 -1.35 17.73
CA ARG A 229 -8.44 -1.76 18.36
C ARG A 229 -8.33 -3.26 18.60
N LYS A 230 -9.45 -3.94 18.87
CA LYS A 230 -9.49 -5.40 19.08
C LYS A 230 -9.23 -6.19 17.79
N VAL A 231 -9.43 -5.61 16.62
CA VAL A 231 -9.20 -6.27 15.32
C VAL A 231 -7.72 -6.24 14.92
N PHE A 232 -7.00 -5.23 15.38
CA PHE A 232 -5.56 -5.11 15.11
C PHE A 232 -4.76 -5.60 16.32
N PRO A 233 -3.88 -6.60 16.16
CA PRO A 233 -3.07 -7.09 17.27
C PRO A 233 -2.20 -5.96 17.83
N LYS A 234 -2.15 -5.84 19.16
CA LYS A 234 -1.21 -4.95 19.85
C LYS A 234 0.21 -5.39 19.47
N LYS A 235 0.95 -4.58 18.75
CA LYS A 235 2.38 -4.77 18.49
C LYS A 235 3.18 -3.69 19.14
#